data_6c85b1b354de52d0a68eadb353f8cfd7
#
_entry.id   6c85b1b354de52d0a68eadb353f8cfd7
#
_cell.length_a   1.000
_cell.length_b   1.000
_cell.length_c   1.000
_cell.angle_alpha   90.00
_cell.angle_beta   90.00
_cell.angle_gamma   90.00
#
_symmetry.space_group_name_H-M   'P 1'
#
loop_
_entity.id
_entity.type
_entity.pdbx_description
1 polymer ?
#
loop_
_entity_poly.entity_id
_entity_poly.type
_entity_poly.pdbx_seq_one_letter_code
_entity_poly.pdbx_strand_id
1 'polypeptide(L)'
;MASPSVLNFDAEGRAVDFEVWLDDLQLFLQCDSKDGLSLFDLTSGASTAPAADSDSTVCSQWTKRDAAARLAVRSHLPSSERTHFSQYKSAKTLYDAVDARYSSPATAALSRLMLPYLFPDLAAFATTTDLITHLRTSDTRYRAALPA
;
A
#
# COMPACT_ATOMS: atom_id res chain seq x y z
N MET A 1 -14.82 -19.47 -2.53
CA MET A 1 -13.43 -19.01 -2.27
C MET A 1 -13.40 -18.32 -0.93
N ALA A 2 -12.40 -18.57 -0.12
CA ALA A 2 -12.28 -17.89 1.17
C ALA A 2 -11.96 -16.41 0.94
N SER A 3 -12.59 -15.54 1.74
CA SER A 3 -12.21 -14.11 1.76
C SER A 3 -10.80 -13.98 2.32
N PRO A 4 -9.95 -13.10 1.76
CA PRO A 4 -8.63 -12.87 2.32
C PRO A 4 -8.71 -12.43 3.79
N SER A 5 -7.68 -12.70 4.55
CA SER A 5 -7.59 -12.24 5.94
C SER A 5 -7.43 -10.72 6.00
N VAL A 6 -7.74 -10.14 7.14
CA VAL A 6 -7.41 -8.73 7.40
C VAL A 6 -5.89 -8.58 7.47
N LEU A 7 -5.36 -7.53 6.87
CA LEU A 7 -3.93 -7.21 6.91
C LEU A 7 -3.47 -7.05 8.36
N ASN A 8 -2.42 -7.75 8.73
CA ASN A 8 -1.84 -7.73 10.06
C ASN A 8 -0.62 -6.81 10.14
N PHE A 9 -0.38 -6.27 11.33
CA PHE A 9 0.77 -5.44 11.62
C PHE A 9 1.60 -6.03 12.76
N ASP A 10 2.92 -5.85 12.70
CA ASP A 10 3.81 -6.18 13.79
C ASP A 10 3.78 -5.11 14.90
N ALA A 11 4.55 -5.33 15.97
CA ALA A 11 4.62 -4.42 17.11
C ALA A 11 5.15 -3.02 16.73
N GLU A 12 5.87 -2.91 15.62
CA GLU A 12 6.41 -1.65 15.08
C GLU A 12 5.48 -1.00 14.05
N GLY A 13 4.27 -1.54 13.84
CA GLY A 13 3.28 -1.00 12.90
C GLY A 13 3.59 -1.23 11.42
N ARG A 14 4.41 -2.25 11.11
CA ARG A 14 4.70 -2.64 9.73
C ARG A 14 3.75 -3.75 9.30
N ALA A 15 3.30 -3.69 8.05
CA ALA A 15 2.48 -4.75 7.49
C ALA A 15 3.26 -6.07 7.42
N VAL A 16 2.66 -7.12 7.96
CA VAL A 16 3.23 -8.48 7.95
C VAL A 16 2.70 -9.21 6.72
N ASP A 17 3.61 -9.84 5.96
CA ASP A 17 3.28 -10.63 4.77
C ASP A 17 2.42 -9.87 3.75
N PHE A 18 2.70 -8.58 3.56
CA PHE A 18 1.90 -7.70 2.70
C PHE A 18 1.77 -8.23 1.28
N GLU A 19 2.84 -8.75 0.68
CA GLU A 19 2.82 -9.27 -0.69
C GLU A 19 1.87 -10.48 -0.81
N VAL A 20 1.89 -11.38 0.15
CA VAL A 20 0.97 -12.54 0.18
C VAL A 20 -0.47 -12.07 0.37
N TRP A 21 -0.69 -11.14 1.28
CA TRP A 21 -2.00 -10.55 1.49
C TRP A 21 -2.52 -9.82 0.23
N LEU A 22 -1.65 -9.12 -0.47
CA LEU A 22 -1.99 -8.41 -1.70
C LEU A 22 -2.39 -9.38 -2.82
N ASP A 23 -1.64 -10.47 -2.98
CA ASP A 23 -1.97 -11.52 -3.94
C ASP A 23 -3.32 -12.17 -3.64
N ASP A 24 -3.59 -12.50 -2.38
CA ASP A 24 -4.87 -13.05 -1.95
C ASP A 24 -6.03 -12.07 -2.20
N LEU A 25 -5.81 -10.79 -1.93
CA LEU A 25 -6.78 -9.74 -2.21
C LEU A 25 -7.04 -9.61 -3.71
N GLN A 26 -6.01 -9.66 -4.54
CA GLN A 26 -6.17 -9.61 -6.00
C GLN A 26 -6.98 -10.79 -6.52
N LEU A 27 -6.68 -12.00 -6.08
CA LEU A 27 -7.44 -13.21 -6.44
C LEU A 27 -8.91 -13.09 -6.01
N PHE A 28 -9.17 -12.60 -4.82
CA PHE A 28 -10.52 -12.35 -4.33
C PHE A 28 -11.28 -11.35 -5.21
N LEU A 29 -10.65 -10.22 -5.55
CA LEU A 29 -11.23 -9.19 -6.42
C LEU A 29 -11.48 -9.67 -7.85
N GLN A 30 -10.63 -10.58 -8.37
CA GLN A 30 -10.82 -11.21 -9.69
C GLN A 30 -12.00 -12.18 -9.70
N CYS A 31 -12.25 -12.88 -8.60
CA CYS A 31 -13.35 -13.84 -8.50
C CYS A 31 -14.72 -13.19 -8.40
N ASP A 32 -14.81 -11.94 -7.93
CA ASP A 32 -16.05 -11.18 -7.90
C ASP A 32 -16.24 -10.46 -9.26
N SER A 33 -16.76 -11.20 -10.23
CA SER A 33 -17.09 -10.67 -11.56
C SER A 33 -18.60 -10.62 -11.76
N LYS A 34 -19.09 -9.48 -12.21
CA LYS A 34 -20.49 -9.26 -12.56
C LYS A 34 -20.59 -8.43 -13.84
N ASP A 35 -21.43 -8.88 -14.75
CA ASP A 35 -21.65 -8.20 -16.04
C ASP A 35 -20.35 -8.04 -16.86
N GLY A 36 -19.44 -9.03 -16.76
CA GLY A 36 -18.14 -9.01 -17.45
C GLY A 36 -17.09 -8.07 -16.82
N LEU A 37 -17.39 -7.48 -15.66
CA LEU A 37 -16.51 -6.56 -14.95
C LEU A 37 -16.14 -7.13 -13.58
N SER A 38 -14.88 -7.45 -13.37
CA SER A 38 -14.38 -7.86 -12.05
C SER A 38 -14.10 -6.64 -11.17
N LEU A 39 -14.08 -6.84 -9.85
CA LEU A 39 -13.65 -5.78 -8.94
C LEU A 39 -12.17 -5.42 -9.14
N PHE A 40 -11.37 -6.38 -9.60
CA PHE A 40 -9.96 -6.17 -9.94
C PHE A 40 -9.79 -5.22 -11.13
N ASP A 41 -10.65 -5.27 -12.15
CA ASP A 41 -10.59 -4.35 -13.31
C ASP A 41 -10.72 -2.89 -12.89
N LEU A 42 -11.49 -2.62 -11.84
CA LEU A 42 -11.68 -1.29 -11.27
C LEU A 42 -10.47 -0.84 -10.43
N THR A 43 -9.90 -1.75 -9.65
CA THR A 43 -8.74 -1.45 -8.80
C THR A 43 -7.44 -1.34 -9.59
N SER A 44 -7.27 -2.13 -10.65
CA SER A 44 -6.12 -2.05 -11.55
C SER A 44 -6.18 -0.86 -12.51
N GLY A 45 -7.38 -0.31 -12.74
CA GLY A 45 -7.62 0.73 -13.72
C GLY A 45 -7.83 0.20 -15.14
N ALA A 46 -8.00 -1.11 -15.32
CA ALA A 46 -8.38 -1.70 -16.62
C ALA A 46 -9.78 -1.22 -17.05
N SER A 47 -10.67 -0.96 -16.08
CA SER A 47 -11.95 -0.29 -16.31
C SER A 47 -11.93 1.12 -15.75
N THR A 48 -12.13 2.10 -16.63
CA THR A 48 -12.21 3.53 -16.27
C THR A 48 -13.65 3.99 -16.16
N ALA A 49 -13.88 5.12 -15.49
CA ALA A 49 -15.21 5.70 -15.39
C ALA A 49 -15.77 6.00 -16.80
N PRO A 50 -17.04 5.65 -17.06
CA PRO A 50 -17.69 6.00 -18.32
C PRO A 50 -17.67 7.51 -18.56
N ALA A 51 -17.66 7.91 -19.84
CA ALA A 51 -17.74 9.32 -20.20
C ALA A 51 -19.06 9.94 -19.70
N ALA A 52 -19.07 11.25 -19.49
CA ALA A 52 -20.23 11.96 -18.92
C ALA A 52 -21.50 11.88 -19.79
N ASP A 53 -21.33 11.61 -21.08
CA ASP A 53 -22.38 11.43 -22.07
C ASP A 53 -22.82 9.97 -22.26
N SER A 54 -22.24 9.05 -21.51
CA SER A 54 -22.62 7.64 -21.53
C SER A 54 -24.01 7.42 -20.96
N ASP A 55 -24.63 6.28 -21.33
CA ASP A 55 -25.91 5.86 -20.77
C ASP A 55 -25.89 5.89 -19.23
N SER A 56 -26.97 6.48 -18.67
CA SER A 56 -27.10 6.63 -17.21
C SER A 56 -27.08 5.29 -16.48
N THR A 57 -27.54 4.21 -17.12
CA THR A 57 -27.52 2.85 -16.58
C THR A 57 -26.08 2.34 -16.45
N VAL A 58 -25.27 2.56 -17.49
CA VAL A 58 -23.84 2.19 -17.52
C VAL A 58 -23.08 2.94 -16.44
N CYS A 59 -23.29 4.25 -16.35
CA CYS A 59 -22.68 5.09 -15.31
C CYS A 59 -23.05 4.63 -13.90
N SER A 60 -24.34 4.32 -13.67
CA SER A 60 -24.83 3.83 -12.38
C SER A 60 -24.25 2.46 -12.01
N GLN A 61 -24.18 1.53 -12.97
CA GLN A 61 -23.60 0.20 -12.75
C GLN A 61 -22.10 0.30 -12.42
N TRP A 62 -21.36 1.10 -13.18
CA TRP A 62 -19.94 1.32 -12.93
C TRP A 62 -19.71 1.92 -11.54
N THR A 63 -20.47 2.96 -11.16
CA THR A 63 -20.37 3.61 -9.85
C THR A 63 -20.65 2.63 -8.70
N LYS A 64 -21.65 1.78 -8.85
CA LYS A 64 -21.96 0.74 -7.85
C LYS A 64 -20.84 -0.28 -7.72
N ARG A 65 -20.26 -0.69 -8.83
CA ARG A 65 -19.11 -1.64 -8.85
C ARG A 65 -17.86 -0.99 -8.27
N ASP A 66 -17.56 0.27 -8.57
CA ASP A 66 -16.47 1.00 -7.95
C ASP A 66 -16.63 1.11 -6.42
N ALA A 67 -17.85 1.39 -5.95
CA ALA A 67 -18.16 1.41 -4.53
C ALA A 67 -17.97 0.03 -3.88
N ALA A 68 -18.38 -1.05 -4.56
CA ALA A 68 -18.17 -2.41 -4.08
C ALA A 68 -16.68 -2.78 -4.01
N ALA A 69 -15.88 -2.39 -5.01
CA ALA A 69 -14.44 -2.60 -5.01
C ALA A 69 -13.76 -1.83 -3.86
N ARG A 70 -14.14 -0.58 -3.62
CA ARG A 70 -13.63 0.19 -2.47
C ARG A 70 -14.00 -0.45 -1.13
N LEU A 71 -15.22 -0.93 -1.00
CA LEU A 71 -15.66 -1.63 0.21
C LEU A 71 -14.87 -2.92 0.41
N ALA A 72 -14.65 -3.70 -0.64
CA ALA A 72 -13.88 -4.94 -0.59
C ALA A 72 -12.44 -4.68 -0.11
N VAL A 73 -11.72 -3.72 -0.69
CA VAL A 73 -10.37 -3.35 -0.26
C VAL A 73 -10.36 -2.90 1.21
N ARG A 74 -11.26 -1.98 1.57
CA ARG A 74 -11.32 -1.44 2.93
C ARG A 74 -11.69 -2.48 3.99
N SER A 75 -12.54 -3.45 3.68
CA SER A 75 -12.95 -4.49 4.62
C SER A 75 -11.80 -5.41 5.04
N HIS A 76 -10.78 -5.54 4.19
CA HIS A 76 -9.58 -6.34 4.45
C HIS A 76 -8.43 -5.53 5.08
N LEU A 77 -8.64 -4.24 5.34
CA LEU A 77 -7.74 -3.40 6.14
C LEU A 77 -8.19 -3.38 7.61
N PRO A 78 -7.26 -3.30 8.57
CA PRO A 78 -7.62 -3.12 9.97
C PRO A 78 -8.38 -1.81 10.19
N SER A 79 -9.22 -1.76 11.21
CA SER A 79 -10.10 -0.61 11.49
C SER A 79 -9.33 0.69 11.68
N SER A 80 -8.13 0.65 12.28
CA SER A 80 -7.24 1.80 12.44
C SER A 80 -6.82 2.44 11.12
N GLU A 81 -6.61 1.62 10.09
CA GLU A 81 -6.16 2.08 8.78
C GLU A 81 -7.32 2.53 7.86
N ARG A 82 -8.53 2.01 8.08
CA ARG A 82 -9.71 2.35 7.27
C ARG A 82 -10.01 3.85 7.27
N THR A 83 -9.80 4.52 8.39
CA THR A 83 -10.02 5.98 8.50
C THR A 83 -9.03 6.74 7.63
N HIS A 84 -7.76 6.32 7.62
CA HIS A 84 -6.72 6.93 6.79
C HIS A 84 -7.06 6.87 5.30
N PHE A 85 -7.62 5.74 4.85
CA PHE A 85 -7.97 5.51 3.45
C PHE A 85 -9.39 5.99 3.07
N SER A 86 -10.15 6.60 3.98
CA SER A 86 -11.53 7.06 3.72
C SER A 86 -11.62 8.20 2.71
N GLN A 87 -10.54 8.95 2.52
CA GLN A 87 -10.47 10.08 1.59
C GLN A 87 -10.48 9.68 0.11
N TYR A 88 -10.09 8.45 -0.22
CA TYR A 88 -10.00 8.00 -1.61
C TYR A 88 -11.39 7.71 -2.19
N LYS A 89 -11.72 8.35 -3.32
CA LYS A 89 -13.07 8.33 -3.91
C LYS A 89 -13.26 7.32 -5.03
N SER A 90 -12.17 6.72 -5.54
CA SER A 90 -12.24 5.63 -6.52
C SER A 90 -11.49 4.39 -6.03
N ALA A 91 -11.88 3.22 -6.56
CA ALA A 91 -11.25 1.95 -6.21
C ALA A 91 -9.77 1.93 -6.64
N LYS A 92 -9.46 2.48 -7.82
CA LYS A 92 -8.09 2.59 -8.33
C LYS A 92 -7.20 3.40 -7.40
N THR A 93 -7.61 4.63 -7.06
CA THR A 93 -6.80 5.50 -6.20
C THR A 93 -6.64 4.95 -4.79
N LEU A 94 -7.66 4.26 -4.26
CA LEU A 94 -7.58 3.57 -2.98
C LEU A 94 -6.57 2.43 -3.03
N TYR A 95 -6.66 1.58 -4.06
CA TYR A 95 -5.77 0.42 -4.21
C TYR A 95 -4.31 0.86 -4.37
N ASP A 96 -4.05 1.84 -5.23
CA ASP A 96 -2.71 2.41 -5.43
C ASP A 96 -2.15 3.02 -4.13
N ALA A 97 -2.99 3.67 -3.33
CA ALA A 97 -2.56 4.25 -2.06
C ALA A 97 -2.22 3.17 -1.01
N VAL A 98 -2.97 2.06 -0.98
CA VAL A 98 -2.67 0.92 -0.11
C VAL A 98 -1.36 0.27 -0.54
N ASP A 99 -1.20 0.03 -1.84
CA ASP A 99 0.01 -0.54 -2.41
C ASP A 99 1.22 0.36 -2.13
N ALA A 100 1.16 1.64 -2.44
CA ALA A 100 2.23 2.60 -2.19
C ALA A 100 2.62 2.71 -0.71
N ARG A 101 1.67 2.51 0.21
CA ARG A 101 1.93 2.59 1.65
C ARG A 101 2.66 1.36 2.19
N TYR A 102 2.35 0.17 1.70
CA TYR A 102 2.80 -1.07 2.32
C TYR A 102 3.71 -1.94 1.44
N SER A 103 3.64 -1.84 0.11
CA SER A 103 4.47 -2.64 -0.80
C SER A 103 5.91 -2.17 -0.93
N SER A 104 6.28 -1.08 -0.23
CA SER A 104 7.62 -0.54 -0.32
C SER A 104 8.54 -1.16 0.75
N PRO A 105 9.15 -2.34 0.50
CA PRO A 105 10.28 -2.78 1.29
C PRO A 105 11.41 -1.74 1.26
N ALA A 106 11.49 -0.96 0.17
CA ALA A 106 12.40 0.16 0.06
C ALA A 106 12.11 1.26 1.11
N THR A 107 10.84 1.65 1.34
CA THR A 107 10.52 2.69 2.32
C THR A 107 10.79 2.21 3.75
N ALA A 108 10.43 0.96 4.10
CA ALA A 108 10.76 0.39 5.40
C ALA A 108 12.27 0.20 5.56
N ALA A 109 12.97 -0.27 4.52
CA ALA A 109 14.42 -0.40 4.52
C ALA A 109 15.10 0.97 4.58
N LEU A 110 14.62 1.96 3.83
CA LEU A 110 15.12 3.34 3.87
C LEU A 110 14.90 3.97 5.25
N SER A 111 13.74 3.78 5.86
CA SER A 111 13.47 4.26 7.22
C SER A 111 14.42 3.66 8.24
N ARG A 112 14.67 2.35 8.16
CA ARG A 112 15.65 1.66 9.04
C ARG A 112 17.07 2.15 8.83
N LEU A 113 17.43 2.47 7.59
CA LEU A 113 18.77 2.99 7.26
C LEU A 113 18.89 4.47 7.62
N MET A 114 17.80 5.24 7.50
CA MET A 114 17.79 6.66 7.83
C MET A 114 17.77 6.93 9.32
N LEU A 115 17.08 6.12 10.13
CA LEU A 115 16.98 6.33 11.58
C LEU A 115 18.35 6.40 12.27
N PRO A 116 19.28 5.46 12.06
CA PRO A 116 20.63 5.55 12.65
C PRO A 116 21.45 6.74 12.11
N TYR A 117 21.15 7.18 10.90
CA TYR A 117 21.82 8.33 10.27
C TYR A 117 21.32 9.67 10.84
N LEU A 118 19.98 9.80 11.00
CA LEU A 118 19.36 11.04 11.49
C LEU A 118 19.40 11.17 13.02
N PHE A 119 19.37 10.03 13.72
CA PHE A 119 19.32 9.99 15.18
C PHE A 119 20.38 9.01 15.72
N PRO A 120 21.68 9.28 15.49
CA PRO A 120 22.73 8.43 16.06
C PRO A 120 22.70 8.54 17.59
N ASP A 121 22.77 7.41 18.26
CA ASP A 121 23.01 7.39 19.70
C ASP A 121 24.47 7.81 19.97
N LEU A 122 24.64 9.08 20.27
CA LEU A 122 25.96 9.68 20.49
C LEU A 122 26.70 9.02 21.66
N ALA A 123 25.98 8.46 22.63
CA ALA A 123 26.58 7.75 23.76
C ALA A 123 27.19 6.39 23.36
N ALA A 124 26.79 5.84 22.22
CA ALA A 124 27.35 4.58 21.70
C ALA A 124 28.71 4.73 21.04
N PHE A 125 29.19 5.97 20.81
CA PHE A 125 30.46 6.24 20.14
C PHE A 125 31.53 6.70 21.12
N ALA A 126 32.65 5.98 21.17
CA ALA A 126 33.74 6.33 22.06
C ALA A 126 34.53 7.55 21.59
N THR A 127 34.56 7.81 20.28
CA THR A 127 35.28 8.92 19.67
C THR A 127 34.47 9.60 18.54
N THR A 128 34.83 10.87 18.24
CA THR A 128 34.27 11.57 17.08
C THR A 128 34.57 10.84 15.76
N THR A 129 35.72 10.16 15.68
CA THR A 129 36.11 9.36 14.50
C THR A 129 35.17 8.19 14.31
N ASP A 130 34.73 7.50 15.37
CA ASP A 130 33.77 6.41 15.31
C ASP A 130 32.41 6.89 14.83
N LEU A 131 31.95 8.04 15.30
CA LEU A 131 30.73 8.68 14.84
C LEU A 131 30.80 9.02 13.34
N ILE A 132 31.89 9.64 12.88
CA ILE A 132 32.09 9.98 11.47
C ILE A 132 32.09 8.73 10.60
N THR A 133 32.77 7.67 11.05
CA THR A 133 32.81 6.38 10.34
C THR A 133 31.42 5.77 10.25
N HIS A 134 30.65 5.80 11.33
CA HIS A 134 29.26 5.33 11.35
C HIS A 134 28.39 6.11 10.36
N LEU A 135 28.46 7.43 10.38
CA LEU A 135 27.68 8.30 9.48
C LEU A 135 28.01 8.05 8.00
N ARG A 136 29.30 7.89 7.67
CA ARG A 136 29.73 7.57 6.30
C ARG A 136 29.24 6.20 5.85
N THR A 137 29.31 5.20 6.72
CA THR A 137 28.83 3.86 6.42
C THR A 137 27.30 3.85 6.21
N SER A 138 26.57 4.60 7.03
CA SER A 138 25.12 4.76 6.92
C SER A 138 24.72 5.50 5.64
N ASP A 139 25.44 6.58 5.29
CA ASP A 139 25.21 7.31 4.03
C ASP A 139 25.46 6.43 2.80
N THR A 140 26.53 5.64 2.81
CA THR A 140 26.85 4.70 1.72
C THR A 140 25.73 3.65 1.56
N ARG A 141 25.24 3.08 2.66
CA ARG A 141 24.14 2.10 2.64
C ARG A 141 22.84 2.73 2.16
N TYR A 142 22.54 3.94 2.61
CA TYR A 142 21.37 4.70 2.18
C TYR A 142 21.39 4.97 0.68
N ARG A 143 22.52 5.48 0.15
CA ARG A 143 22.67 5.76 -1.29
C ARG A 143 22.56 4.50 -2.14
N ALA A 144 23.10 3.38 -1.68
CA ALA A 144 23.01 2.09 -2.36
C ALA A 144 21.57 1.53 -2.40
N ALA A 145 20.73 1.92 -1.44
CA ALA A 145 19.32 1.49 -1.35
C ALA A 145 18.35 2.41 -2.12
N LEU A 146 18.81 3.58 -2.60
CA LEU A 146 17.97 4.45 -3.43
C LEU A 146 17.72 3.79 -4.79
N PRO A 147 16.48 3.82 -5.29
CA PRO A 147 16.20 3.36 -6.64
C PRO A 147 16.99 4.22 -7.67
N ALA A 148 17.46 3.55 -8.68
CA ALA A 148 18.18 4.21 -9.77
C ALA A 148 17.26 5.16 -10.56
#